data_4950aeb32eba93408abec83e1ab86f7a
#
_entry.id   4950aeb32eba93408abec83e1ab86f7a
#
_cell.length_a   1.000
_cell.length_b   1.000
_cell.length_c   1.000
_cell.angle_alpha   90.00
_cell.angle_beta   90.00
_cell.angle_gamma   90.00
#
_symmetry.space_group_name_H-M   'P 1'
#
loop_
_entity.id
_entity.type
_entity.pdbx_description
1 polymer ?
#
loop_
_entity_poly.entity_id
_entity_poly.type
_entity_poly.pdbx_seq_one_letter_code
_entity_poly.pdbx_strand_id
1 'polypeptide(L)'
;TQGVSSAASDVYKRQACWFWELEVIPSTWLRAIELVDEIMVASQFIESAFRHVTDKPIMRVPLPVSDLRDSGLQREDFGLPAGKFTFLFSFDFHSVAARKNPQAVVHAFQQAFPNKRDDVHLVLKSSNGHMYPEQMRELLALVVGDARIQLRDEVIDKMHVRALQRCCDVYVSLHRAEGFGLGLAECMSLGKPVIATGWSGNREFMTESNSVLVPYDLVPVAGRYPESEGAQWAEPKVARAADAMRRLADDPEYARAIGEAARRDVGLKLAPDRAAQAILFRTANVLAAS
;
A
#
# COMPACT_ATOMS: atom_id res chain seq x y z
N THR A 1 -36.76 51.36 -0.77
CA THR A 1 -35.45 50.87 -1.21
C THR A 1 -34.98 49.84 -0.20
N GLN A 2 -35.32 48.58 -0.48
CA GLN A 2 -34.78 47.45 0.23
C GLN A 2 -33.29 47.31 -0.12
N GLY A 3 -32.43 47.50 0.86
CA GLY A 3 -31.04 47.14 0.74
C GLY A 3 -30.96 45.64 0.50
N VAL A 4 -30.55 45.24 -0.71
CA VAL A 4 -30.09 43.89 -0.98
C VAL A 4 -28.87 43.69 -0.10
N SER A 5 -29.03 42.95 0.99
CA SER A 5 -27.91 42.35 1.70
C SER A 5 -27.07 41.67 0.62
N SER A 6 -25.86 42.14 0.39
CA SER A 6 -24.88 41.37 -0.31
C SER A 6 -24.76 40.11 0.51
N ALA A 7 -25.37 39.00 0.04
CA ALA A 7 -25.08 37.71 0.54
C ALA A 7 -23.55 37.64 0.54
N ALA A 8 -22.98 37.46 1.72
CA ALA A 8 -21.59 37.09 1.84
C ALA A 8 -21.41 35.98 0.80
N SER A 9 -20.55 36.20 -0.16
CA SER A 9 -20.22 35.18 -1.12
C SER A 9 -19.70 34.05 -0.26
N ASP A 10 -20.49 32.98 -0.13
CA ASP A 10 -20.09 31.79 0.60
C ASP A 10 -18.78 31.36 -0.02
N VAL A 11 -17.69 31.66 0.66
CA VAL A 11 -16.35 31.30 0.22
C VAL A 11 -16.20 29.82 0.53
N TYR A 12 -16.79 28.98 -0.32
CA TYR A 12 -16.55 27.55 -0.29
C TYR A 12 -15.11 27.31 -0.72
N LYS A 13 -14.28 26.84 0.21
CA LYS A 13 -12.99 26.29 -0.17
C LYS A 13 -13.20 24.90 -0.76
N ARG A 14 -12.87 24.75 -2.01
CA ARG A 14 -12.95 23.48 -2.73
C ARG A 14 -11.69 22.69 -2.43
N GLN A 15 -11.84 21.58 -1.72
CA GLN A 15 -10.75 20.70 -1.35
C GLN A 15 -10.82 19.42 -2.20
N ALA A 16 -9.68 19.00 -2.75
CA ALA A 16 -9.55 17.72 -3.43
C ALA A 16 -8.69 16.78 -2.57
N CYS A 17 -9.14 15.53 -2.41
CA CYS A 17 -8.35 14.48 -1.81
C CYS A 17 -7.86 13.58 -2.95
N TRP A 18 -6.56 13.61 -3.24
CA TRP A 18 -5.98 12.91 -4.36
C TRP A 18 -4.94 11.88 -3.94
N PHE A 19 -4.94 10.78 -4.70
CA PHE A 19 -3.97 9.70 -4.60
C PHE A 19 -3.21 9.60 -5.91
N TRP A 20 -1.91 9.45 -5.81
CA TRP A 20 -1.03 9.24 -6.95
C TRP A 20 0.18 8.41 -6.54
N GLU A 21 0.77 7.68 -7.47
CA GLU A 21 1.83 6.73 -7.15
C GLU A 21 3.16 7.02 -7.83
N LEU A 22 3.28 8.10 -8.60
CA LEU A 22 4.53 8.51 -9.24
C LEU A 22 4.96 9.91 -8.78
N GLU A 23 6.22 10.26 -9.02
CA GLU A 23 6.78 11.58 -8.71
C GLU A 23 6.27 12.68 -9.65
N VAL A 24 5.85 12.31 -10.85
CA VAL A 24 5.38 13.23 -11.89
C VAL A 24 3.85 13.22 -11.89
N ILE A 25 3.24 14.39 -11.67
CA ILE A 25 1.78 14.56 -11.77
C ILE A 25 1.39 14.58 -13.25
N PRO A 26 0.33 13.85 -13.65
CA PRO A 26 -0.18 13.89 -15.02
C PRO A 26 -0.49 15.29 -15.51
N SER A 27 -0.07 15.63 -16.74
CA SER A 27 -0.35 16.93 -17.33
C SER A 27 -1.85 17.22 -17.46
N THR A 28 -2.66 16.19 -17.68
CA THR A 28 -4.12 16.26 -17.72
C THR A 28 -4.74 16.71 -16.39
N TRP A 29 -4.05 16.55 -15.26
CA TRP A 29 -4.53 16.96 -13.94
C TRP A 29 -4.33 18.45 -13.67
N LEU A 30 -3.46 19.14 -14.39
CA LEU A 30 -3.16 20.56 -14.15
C LEU A 30 -4.42 21.44 -14.19
N ARG A 31 -5.33 21.18 -15.15
CA ARG A 31 -6.62 21.88 -15.20
C ARG A 31 -7.53 21.58 -14.00
N ALA A 32 -7.50 20.35 -13.48
CA ALA A 32 -8.26 20.00 -12.27
C ALA A 32 -7.68 20.67 -11.02
N ILE A 33 -6.35 20.81 -10.95
CA ILE A 33 -5.67 21.55 -9.88
C ILE A 33 -6.13 23.00 -9.83
N GLU A 34 -6.36 23.65 -10.96
CA GLU A 34 -6.85 25.03 -11.02
C GLU A 34 -8.25 25.19 -10.39
N LEU A 35 -9.08 24.14 -10.45
CA LEU A 35 -10.48 24.18 -9.97
C LEU A 35 -10.62 24.06 -8.46
N VAL A 36 -9.56 23.70 -7.74
CA VAL A 36 -9.58 23.53 -6.28
C VAL A 36 -8.76 24.60 -5.58
N ASP A 37 -9.08 24.87 -4.33
CA ASP A 37 -8.39 25.88 -3.53
C ASP A 37 -7.31 25.25 -2.63
N GLU A 38 -7.42 23.94 -2.38
CA GLU A 38 -6.50 23.18 -1.52
C GLU A 38 -6.50 21.70 -1.91
N ILE A 39 -5.36 21.06 -1.72
CA ILE A 39 -5.15 19.63 -2.01
C ILE A 39 -4.86 18.87 -0.70
N MET A 40 -5.56 17.76 -0.48
CA MET A 40 -5.27 16.82 0.59
C MET A 40 -4.61 15.57 0.02
N VAL A 41 -3.55 15.12 0.65
CA VAL A 41 -2.78 13.95 0.24
C VAL A 41 -2.47 13.04 1.42
N ALA A 42 -2.26 11.75 1.17
CA ALA A 42 -2.06 10.78 2.23
C ALA A 42 -0.60 10.63 2.67
N SER A 43 0.37 11.12 1.90
CA SER A 43 1.80 10.92 2.18
C SER A 43 2.65 12.08 1.72
N GLN A 44 3.84 12.19 2.30
CA GLN A 44 4.86 13.15 1.87
C GLN A 44 5.27 12.91 0.41
N PHE A 45 5.27 11.66 -0.04
CA PHE A 45 5.59 11.31 -1.42
C PHE A 45 4.63 12.00 -2.40
N ILE A 46 3.32 11.91 -2.15
CA ILE A 46 2.31 12.58 -3.00
C ILE A 46 2.41 14.11 -2.86
N GLU A 47 2.62 14.62 -1.65
CA GLU A 47 2.84 16.06 -1.43
C GLU A 47 3.97 16.57 -2.30
N SER A 48 5.13 15.89 -2.27
CA SER A 48 6.30 16.28 -3.07
C SER A 48 5.99 16.31 -4.56
N ALA A 49 5.25 15.33 -5.09
CA ALA A 49 4.86 15.31 -6.48
C ALA A 49 4.00 16.55 -6.86
N PHE A 50 3.02 16.91 -6.03
CA PHE A 50 2.19 18.10 -6.28
C PHE A 50 2.96 19.42 -6.13
N ARG A 51 3.94 19.50 -5.24
CA ARG A 51 4.78 20.72 -5.07
C ARG A 51 5.55 21.11 -6.33
N HIS A 52 5.80 20.18 -7.23
CA HIS A 52 6.43 20.48 -8.52
C HIS A 52 5.50 21.17 -9.54
N VAL A 53 4.19 21.15 -9.30
CA VAL A 53 3.20 21.64 -10.29
C VAL A 53 2.25 22.70 -9.74
N THR A 54 2.29 23.00 -8.42
CA THR A 54 1.41 24.01 -7.83
C THR A 54 1.94 24.56 -6.51
N ASP A 55 1.68 25.87 -6.29
CA ASP A 55 1.93 26.57 -5.02
C ASP A 55 0.71 26.58 -4.09
N LYS A 56 -0.39 25.95 -4.50
CA LYS A 56 -1.60 25.88 -3.67
C LYS A 56 -1.32 25.19 -2.35
N PRO A 57 -2.09 25.49 -1.28
CA PRO A 57 -1.99 24.78 -0.02
C PRO A 57 -2.16 23.28 -0.21
N ILE A 58 -1.22 22.50 0.32
CA ILE A 58 -1.28 21.05 0.34
C ILE A 58 -1.24 20.61 1.80
N MET A 59 -2.21 19.79 2.19
CA MET A 59 -2.32 19.24 3.53
C MET A 59 -2.13 17.73 3.51
N ARG A 60 -1.24 17.21 4.34
CA ARG A 60 -1.16 15.78 4.57
C ARG A 60 -2.19 15.34 5.60
N VAL A 61 -3.04 14.39 5.19
CA VAL A 61 -4.02 13.74 6.04
C VAL A 61 -3.72 12.25 6.02
N PRO A 62 -3.18 11.68 7.11
CA PRO A 62 -2.87 10.26 7.14
C PRO A 62 -4.16 9.45 7.02
N LEU A 63 -4.11 8.35 6.25
CA LEU A 63 -5.26 7.45 6.16
C LEU A 63 -5.40 6.68 7.49
N PRO A 64 -6.56 6.77 8.16
CA PRO A 64 -6.74 6.08 9.42
C PRO A 64 -6.86 4.56 9.23
N VAL A 65 -6.19 3.81 10.11
CA VAL A 65 -6.30 2.37 10.20
C VAL A 65 -6.76 2.02 11.61
N SER A 66 -8.06 1.80 11.78
CA SER A 66 -8.64 1.66 13.13
C SER A 66 -9.60 0.50 13.30
N ASP A 67 -10.42 0.22 12.31
CA ASP A 67 -11.41 -0.84 12.41
C ASP A 67 -10.85 -2.11 11.78
N LEU A 68 -10.38 -3.02 12.62
CA LEU A 68 -9.80 -4.29 12.23
C LEU A 68 -10.79 -5.46 12.38
N ARG A 69 -12.10 -5.16 12.52
CA ARG A 69 -13.10 -6.22 12.49
C ARG A 69 -12.98 -7.02 11.20
N ASP A 70 -13.02 -8.32 11.34
CA ASP A 70 -12.94 -9.27 10.22
C ASP A 70 -14.16 -10.21 10.23
N SER A 71 -14.23 -11.10 9.24
CA SER A 71 -15.33 -12.05 9.09
C SER A 71 -15.28 -13.22 10.07
N GLY A 72 -14.24 -13.34 10.88
CA GLY A 72 -14.03 -14.48 11.78
C GLY A 72 -13.54 -15.75 11.11
N LEU A 73 -13.41 -15.78 9.78
CA LEU A 73 -12.91 -16.94 9.03
C LEU A 73 -11.50 -17.31 9.49
N GLN A 74 -11.22 -18.61 9.53
CA GLN A 74 -9.96 -19.19 9.99
C GLN A 74 -9.11 -19.67 8.79
N ARG A 75 -7.92 -20.19 9.10
CA ARG A 75 -6.97 -20.67 8.06
C ARG A 75 -7.59 -21.73 7.14
N GLU A 76 -8.40 -22.61 7.71
CA GLU A 76 -9.07 -23.70 7.00
C GLU A 76 -10.07 -23.20 5.97
N ASP A 77 -10.81 -22.12 6.28
CA ASP A 77 -11.77 -21.51 5.38
C ASP A 77 -11.12 -20.90 4.13
N PHE A 78 -9.87 -20.52 4.24
CA PHE A 78 -9.05 -20.05 3.12
C PHE A 78 -8.24 -21.17 2.44
N GLY A 79 -8.36 -22.43 2.90
CA GLY A 79 -7.56 -23.53 2.40
C GLY A 79 -6.06 -23.36 2.67
N LEU A 80 -5.70 -22.61 3.72
CA LEU A 80 -4.31 -22.46 4.11
C LEU A 80 -3.82 -23.73 4.82
N PRO A 81 -2.67 -24.28 4.42
CA PRO A 81 -2.16 -25.50 5.03
C PRO A 81 -1.84 -25.30 6.50
N ALA A 82 -2.27 -26.27 7.32
CA ALA A 82 -1.99 -26.26 8.76
C ALA A 82 -0.48 -26.33 9.04
N GLY A 83 -0.04 -25.60 10.06
CA GLY A 83 1.34 -25.63 10.55
C GLY A 83 2.39 -25.02 9.62
N LYS A 84 2.02 -24.44 8.47
CA LYS A 84 2.96 -23.78 7.58
C LYS A 84 3.06 -22.29 7.87
N PHE A 85 4.29 -21.76 7.82
CA PHE A 85 4.55 -20.34 7.91
C PHE A 85 4.13 -19.66 6.60
N THR A 86 3.17 -18.76 6.66
CA THR A 86 2.44 -18.27 5.48
C THR A 86 2.73 -16.82 5.21
N PHE A 87 3.28 -16.54 4.03
CA PHE A 87 3.43 -15.21 3.46
C PHE A 87 2.18 -14.84 2.67
N LEU A 88 1.76 -13.59 2.75
CA LEU A 88 0.64 -13.04 1.98
C LEU A 88 1.10 -11.85 1.14
N PHE A 89 0.70 -11.83 -0.11
CA PHE A 89 0.66 -10.64 -0.93
C PHE A 89 -0.74 -10.46 -1.52
N SER A 90 -1.27 -9.24 -1.51
CA SER A 90 -2.57 -8.95 -2.10
C SER A 90 -2.51 -7.72 -3.02
N PHE A 91 -3.17 -7.82 -4.18
CA PHE A 91 -3.23 -6.73 -5.16
C PHE A 91 -4.47 -6.84 -6.05
N ASP A 92 -4.77 -5.76 -6.75
CA ASP A 92 -5.79 -5.71 -7.80
C ASP A 92 -5.10 -5.48 -9.15
N PHE A 93 -5.47 -6.24 -10.17
CA PHE A 93 -4.94 -6.05 -11.53
C PHE A 93 -5.28 -4.67 -12.10
N HIS A 94 -6.40 -4.07 -11.69
CA HIS A 94 -6.74 -2.68 -12.06
C HIS A 94 -5.73 -1.65 -11.54
N SER A 95 -4.98 -1.98 -10.49
CA SER A 95 -3.94 -1.11 -9.93
C SER A 95 -2.61 -1.18 -10.69
N VAL A 96 -2.60 -1.68 -11.91
CA VAL A 96 -1.44 -1.93 -12.77
C VAL A 96 -0.49 -2.97 -12.15
N ALA A 97 -0.58 -4.22 -12.64
CA ALA A 97 0.20 -5.35 -12.11
C ALA A 97 1.72 -5.09 -12.11
N ALA A 98 2.24 -4.39 -13.12
CA ALA A 98 3.66 -4.01 -13.19
C ALA A 98 4.09 -3.16 -11.98
N ARG A 99 3.23 -2.24 -11.52
CA ARG A 99 3.49 -1.42 -10.32
C ARG A 99 3.44 -2.25 -9.04
N LYS A 100 2.47 -3.15 -8.94
CA LYS A 100 2.32 -4.05 -7.77
C LYS A 100 3.36 -5.16 -7.72
N ASN A 101 3.91 -5.56 -8.86
CA ASN A 101 5.07 -6.43 -9.02
C ASN A 101 4.93 -7.82 -8.35
N PRO A 102 3.85 -8.57 -8.62
CA PRO A 102 3.66 -9.91 -8.07
C PRO A 102 4.78 -10.88 -8.44
N GLN A 103 5.39 -10.72 -9.63
CA GLN A 103 6.48 -11.56 -10.09
C GLN A 103 7.70 -11.49 -9.15
N ALA A 104 8.05 -10.28 -8.68
CA ALA A 104 9.16 -10.13 -7.73
C ALA A 104 8.90 -10.87 -6.42
N VAL A 105 7.64 -10.89 -5.94
CA VAL A 105 7.26 -11.63 -4.72
C VAL A 105 7.44 -13.13 -4.91
N VAL A 106 7.00 -13.67 -6.06
CA VAL A 106 7.19 -15.09 -6.41
C VAL A 106 8.67 -15.44 -6.48
N HIS A 107 9.47 -14.65 -7.20
CA HIS A 107 10.91 -14.87 -7.33
C HIS A 107 11.62 -14.80 -5.97
N ALA A 108 11.26 -13.83 -5.12
CA ALA A 108 11.82 -13.73 -3.78
C ALA A 108 11.51 -14.97 -2.94
N PHE A 109 10.28 -15.47 -2.97
CA PHE A 109 9.87 -16.67 -2.27
C PHE A 109 10.63 -17.92 -2.77
N GLN A 110 10.69 -18.11 -4.08
CA GLN A 110 11.42 -19.24 -4.69
C GLN A 110 12.91 -19.19 -4.39
N GLN A 111 13.52 -18.01 -4.39
CA GLN A 111 14.92 -17.80 -4.03
C GLN A 111 15.17 -17.95 -2.52
N ALA A 112 14.20 -17.55 -1.69
CA ALA A 112 14.29 -17.75 -0.24
C ALA A 112 14.30 -19.24 0.14
N PHE A 113 13.53 -20.06 -0.57
CA PHE A 113 13.28 -21.46 -0.22
C PHE A 113 13.53 -22.41 -1.41
N PRO A 114 14.78 -22.48 -1.95
CA PRO A 114 15.08 -23.23 -3.17
C PRO A 114 14.93 -24.74 -3.01
N ASN A 115 15.14 -25.26 -1.79
CA ASN A 115 15.14 -26.68 -1.47
C ASN A 115 13.74 -27.25 -1.20
N LYS A 116 12.70 -26.56 -1.67
CA LYS A 116 11.29 -26.98 -1.51
C LYS A 116 10.92 -27.29 -0.05
N ARG A 117 11.38 -26.46 0.89
CA ARG A 117 10.91 -26.52 2.29
C ARG A 117 9.38 -26.56 2.27
N ASP A 118 8.79 -27.55 2.89
CA ASP A 118 7.35 -27.76 2.89
C ASP A 118 6.64 -27.10 4.08
N ASP A 119 7.41 -26.53 5.01
CA ASP A 119 6.93 -25.77 6.18
C ASP A 119 6.59 -24.28 5.88
N VAL A 120 6.78 -23.83 4.65
CA VAL A 120 6.46 -22.46 4.20
C VAL A 120 5.38 -22.45 3.12
N HIS A 121 4.63 -21.37 3.05
CA HIS A 121 3.56 -21.17 2.06
C HIS A 121 3.47 -19.71 1.61
N LEU A 122 3.13 -19.46 0.34
CA LEU A 122 2.88 -18.14 -0.20
C LEU A 122 1.46 -18.06 -0.75
N VAL A 123 0.70 -17.09 -0.30
CA VAL A 123 -0.60 -16.75 -0.85
C VAL A 123 -0.48 -15.48 -1.68
N LEU A 124 -0.82 -15.58 -2.95
CA LEU A 124 -1.04 -14.45 -3.85
C LEU A 124 -2.54 -14.25 -3.99
N LYS A 125 -3.09 -13.26 -3.28
CA LYS A 125 -4.50 -12.89 -3.40
C LYS A 125 -4.63 -11.76 -4.42
N SER A 126 -5.20 -12.05 -5.58
CA SER A 126 -5.49 -11.03 -6.59
C SER A 126 -7.00 -10.81 -6.76
N SER A 127 -7.33 -9.77 -7.52
CA SER A 127 -8.68 -9.51 -8.01
C SER A 127 -8.63 -9.00 -9.45
N ASN A 128 -9.72 -9.26 -10.20
CA ASN A 128 -9.91 -8.81 -11.58
C ASN A 128 -8.90 -9.38 -12.61
N GLY A 129 -8.25 -10.49 -12.33
CA GLY A 129 -7.30 -11.14 -13.25
C GLY A 129 -7.92 -11.55 -14.58
N HIS A 130 -9.21 -11.90 -14.60
CA HIS A 130 -9.96 -12.23 -15.82
C HIS A 130 -10.00 -11.07 -16.83
N MET A 131 -9.88 -9.81 -16.39
CA MET A 131 -9.78 -8.62 -17.25
C MET A 131 -8.37 -8.41 -17.82
N TYR A 132 -7.37 -9.13 -17.31
CA TYR A 132 -5.95 -9.02 -17.67
C TYR A 132 -5.34 -10.38 -17.99
N PRO A 133 -5.86 -11.10 -19.02
CA PRO A 133 -5.51 -12.51 -19.28
C PRO A 133 -4.04 -12.73 -19.60
N GLU A 134 -3.34 -11.77 -20.18
CA GLU A 134 -1.90 -11.88 -20.47
C GLU A 134 -1.09 -11.87 -19.18
N GLN A 135 -1.28 -10.85 -18.34
CA GLN A 135 -0.58 -10.72 -17.05
C GLN A 135 -0.91 -11.87 -16.11
N MET A 136 -2.18 -12.33 -16.12
CA MET A 136 -2.58 -13.50 -15.34
C MET A 136 -1.88 -14.76 -15.83
N ARG A 137 -1.74 -14.95 -17.16
CA ARG A 137 -1.03 -16.11 -17.74
C ARG A 137 0.45 -16.08 -17.39
N GLU A 138 1.10 -14.92 -17.43
CA GLU A 138 2.49 -14.74 -17.00
C GLU A 138 2.67 -15.13 -15.53
N LEU A 139 1.78 -14.64 -14.65
CA LEU A 139 1.82 -14.96 -13.22
C LEU A 139 1.58 -16.46 -12.96
N LEU A 140 0.59 -17.05 -13.64
CA LEU A 140 0.33 -18.50 -13.56
C LEU A 140 1.54 -19.32 -13.99
N ALA A 141 2.23 -18.93 -15.06
CA ALA A 141 3.42 -19.64 -15.54
C ALA A 141 4.55 -19.67 -14.49
N LEU A 142 4.66 -18.64 -13.65
CA LEU A 142 5.66 -18.57 -12.57
C LEU A 142 5.32 -19.45 -11.37
N VAL A 143 4.03 -19.67 -11.09
CA VAL A 143 3.59 -20.41 -9.90
C VAL A 143 3.29 -21.88 -10.19
N VAL A 144 3.05 -22.23 -11.44
CA VAL A 144 2.80 -23.63 -11.86
C VAL A 144 4.01 -24.52 -11.50
N GLY A 145 3.72 -25.61 -10.79
CA GLY A 145 4.75 -26.59 -10.36
C GLY A 145 5.36 -26.32 -8.98
N ASP A 146 5.01 -25.23 -8.31
CA ASP A 146 5.36 -25.00 -6.90
C ASP A 146 4.10 -25.07 -6.01
N ALA A 147 3.81 -26.24 -5.45
CA ALA A 147 2.64 -26.49 -4.60
C ALA A 147 2.61 -25.64 -3.30
N ARG A 148 3.68 -24.92 -3.00
CA ARG A 148 3.75 -24.00 -1.84
C ARG A 148 3.15 -22.63 -2.17
N ILE A 149 2.85 -22.34 -3.44
CA ILE A 149 2.33 -21.05 -3.88
C ILE A 149 0.86 -21.23 -4.28
N GLN A 150 -0.02 -20.54 -3.56
CA GLN A 150 -1.45 -20.51 -3.82
C GLN A 150 -1.83 -19.17 -4.47
N LEU A 151 -2.30 -19.21 -5.71
CA LEU A 151 -2.89 -18.05 -6.37
C LEU A 151 -4.41 -18.08 -6.22
N ARG A 152 -4.97 -17.00 -5.68
CA ARG A 152 -6.41 -16.78 -5.46
C ARG A 152 -6.84 -15.52 -6.19
N ASP A 153 -7.46 -15.65 -7.34
CA ASP A 153 -8.02 -14.50 -8.07
C ASP A 153 -9.53 -14.45 -7.85
N GLU A 154 -9.95 -13.63 -6.91
CA GLU A 154 -11.35 -13.49 -6.50
C GLU A 154 -11.61 -12.10 -5.92
N VAL A 155 -12.82 -11.59 -6.07
CA VAL A 155 -13.27 -10.39 -5.37
C VAL A 155 -13.97 -10.84 -4.09
N ILE A 156 -13.38 -10.52 -2.96
CA ILE A 156 -13.94 -10.78 -1.63
C ILE A 156 -14.12 -9.46 -0.88
N ASP A 157 -15.04 -9.44 0.07
CA ASP A 157 -15.28 -8.23 0.85
C ASP A 157 -14.10 -7.89 1.79
N LYS A 158 -14.11 -6.66 2.29
CA LYS A 158 -13.03 -6.15 3.13
C LYS A 158 -12.84 -6.95 4.42
N MET A 159 -13.91 -7.48 5.00
CA MET A 159 -13.84 -8.26 6.24
C MET A 159 -13.18 -9.63 6.00
N HIS A 160 -13.42 -10.24 4.83
CA HIS A 160 -12.73 -11.48 4.42
C HIS A 160 -11.24 -11.23 4.12
N VAL A 161 -10.90 -10.10 3.46
CA VAL A 161 -9.49 -9.71 3.26
C VAL A 161 -8.76 -9.57 4.59
N ARG A 162 -9.39 -8.95 5.58
CA ARG A 162 -8.81 -8.78 6.93
C ARG A 162 -8.65 -10.10 7.67
N ALA A 163 -9.62 -11.01 7.55
CA ALA A 163 -9.49 -12.35 8.11
C ALA A 163 -8.31 -13.08 7.46
N LEU A 164 -8.13 -13.00 6.15
CA LEU A 164 -6.98 -13.58 5.46
C LEU A 164 -5.66 -12.95 5.94
N GLN A 165 -5.59 -11.63 6.07
CA GLN A 165 -4.43 -10.92 6.63
C GLN A 165 -4.10 -11.41 8.05
N ARG A 166 -5.12 -11.60 8.90
CA ARG A 166 -4.95 -12.13 10.26
C ARG A 166 -4.45 -13.57 10.26
N CYS A 167 -4.88 -14.38 9.32
CA CYS A 167 -4.52 -15.80 9.20
C CYS A 167 -3.11 -16.03 8.64
N CYS A 168 -2.48 -15.05 8.01
CA CYS A 168 -1.10 -15.15 7.52
C CYS A 168 -0.09 -14.65 8.55
N ASP A 169 1.18 -15.06 8.38
CA ASP A 169 2.25 -14.75 9.34
C ASP A 169 3.03 -13.48 8.95
N VAL A 170 3.24 -13.25 7.65
CA VAL A 170 3.99 -12.11 7.10
C VAL A 170 3.25 -11.55 5.89
N TYR A 171 3.20 -10.24 5.78
CA TYR A 171 2.76 -9.57 4.55
C TYR A 171 3.96 -9.10 3.73
N VAL A 172 3.92 -9.32 2.41
CA VAL A 172 5.01 -8.96 1.51
C VAL A 172 4.49 -8.11 0.37
N SER A 173 5.14 -6.99 0.07
CA SER A 173 4.82 -6.17 -1.10
C SER A 173 6.09 -5.61 -1.72
N LEU A 174 6.50 -6.18 -2.83
CA LEU A 174 7.65 -5.71 -3.60
C LEU A 174 7.20 -4.74 -4.70
N HIS A 175 6.32 -3.82 -4.33
CA HIS A 175 5.78 -2.80 -5.20
C HIS A 175 6.87 -1.89 -5.75
N ARG A 176 6.65 -1.35 -6.95
CA ARG A 176 7.51 -0.33 -7.54
C ARG A 176 7.13 1.07 -7.12
N ALA A 177 5.87 1.31 -6.80
CA ALA A 177 5.38 2.58 -6.25
C ALA A 177 4.04 2.38 -5.52
N GLU A 178 3.82 3.15 -4.48
CA GLU A 178 2.57 3.25 -3.72
C GLU A 178 2.30 4.70 -3.31
N GLY A 179 1.06 5.16 -3.46
CA GLY A 179 0.67 6.46 -2.93
C GLY A 179 0.66 6.50 -1.41
N PHE A 180 0.27 5.38 -0.77
CA PHE A 180 0.26 5.22 0.69
C PHE A 180 0.62 3.79 1.13
N GLY A 181 -0.04 2.77 0.57
CA GLY A 181 0.17 1.38 0.97
C GLY A 181 -0.80 0.92 2.06
N LEU A 182 -2.11 1.11 1.88
CA LEU A 182 -3.12 0.80 2.90
C LEU A 182 -3.06 -0.66 3.40
N GLY A 183 -2.90 -1.64 2.49
CA GLY A 183 -2.78 -3.06 2.88
C GLY A 183 -1.55 -3.36 3.75
N LEU A 184 -0.44 -2.63 3.55
CA LEU A 184 0.74 -2.68 4.40
C LEU A 184 0.39 -2.20 5.82
N ALA A 185 -0.24 -1.03 5.91
CA ALA A 185 -0.63 -0.43 7.18
C ALA A 185 -1.66 -1.30 7.93
N GLU A 186 -2.62 -1.91 7.23
CA GLU A 186 -3.59 -2.84 7.81
C GLU A 186 -2.90 -4.06 8.42
N CYS A 187 -1.94 -4.68 7.71
CA CYS A 187 -1.18 -5.81 8.23
C CYS A 187 -0.29 -5.42 9.42
N MET A 188 0.37 -4.27 9.36
CA MET A 188 1.15 -3.75 10.49
C MET A 188 0.27 -3.52 11.72
N SER A 189 -0.94 -3.01 11.57
CA SER A 189 -1.86 -2.79 12.69
C SER A 189 -2.38 -4.10 13.31
N LEU A 190 -2.39 -5.20 12.54
CA LEU A 190 -2.63 -6.56 13.05
C LEU A 190 -1.41 -7.15 13.77
N GLY A 191 -0.29 -6.43 13.84
CA GLY A 191 0.96 -6.93 14.42
C GLY A 191 1.70 -7.91 13.52
N LYS A 192 1.41 -7.90 12.21
CA LYS A 192 2.14 -8.74 11.27
C LYS A 192 3.44 -8.06 10.85
N PRO A 193 4.57 -8.78 10.81
CA PRO A 193 5.75 -8.32 10.12
C PRO A 193 5.44 -8.00 8.65
N VAL A 194 6.00 -6.92 8.14
CA VAL A 194 5.81 -6.51 6.75
C VAL A 194 7.15 -6.36 6.07
N ILE A 195 7.33 -7.05 4.93
CA ILE A 195 8.42 -6.85 3.99
C ILE A 195 7.91 -5.97 2.85
N ALA A 196 8.54 -4.83 2.60
CA ALA A 196 8.12 -3.97 1.49
C ALA A 196 9.29 -3.23 0.87
N THR A 197 9.15 -2.81 -0.40
CA THR A 197 10.09 -1.89 -1.03
C THR A 197 10.21 -0.61 -0.20
N GLY A 198 11.43 -0.17 0.10
CA GLY A 198 11.70 1.01 0.93
C GLY A 198 11.46 2.35 0.23
N TRP A 199 10.46 2.44 -0.67
CA TRP A 199 10.21 3.56 -1.56
C TRP A 199 8.75 3.98 -1.55
N SER A 200 8.51 5.30 -1.72
CA SER A 200 7.23 5.97 -1.93
C SER A 200 6.33 6.10 -0.68
N GLY A 201 5.02 6.10 -0.84
CA GLY A 201 4.07 6.50 0.19
C GLY A 201 4.05 5.65 1.47
N ASN A 202 4.49 4.40 1.41
CA ASN A 202 4.59 3.55 2.60
C ASN A 202 5.67 4.04 3.59
N ARG A 203 6.64 4.85 3.15
CA ARG A 203 7.64 5.48 4.01
C ARG A 203 7.05 6.46 5.01
N GLU A 204 5.79 6.85 4.85
CA GLU A 204 5.06 7.67 5.83
C GLU A 204 4.97 6.99 7.22
N PHE A 205 4.83 5.67 7.24
CA PHE A 205 4.65 4.90 8.48
C PHE A 205 5.66 3.76 8.66
N MET A 206 6.30 3.27 7.60
CA MET A 206 7.29 2.19 7.64
C MET A 206 8.71 2.73 7.85
N THR A 207 9.43 2.10 8.77
CA THR A 207 10.83 2.38 9.11
C THR A 207 11.60 1.07 9.29
N GLU A 208 12.92 1.15 9.39
CA GLU A 208 13.80 0.01 9.65
C GLU A 208 13.55 -0.64 11.02
N SER A 209 12.91 0.08 11.97
CA SER A 209 12.61 -0.41 13.31
C SER A 209 11.28 -1.15 13.42
N ASN A 210 10.36 -0.96 12.46
CA ASN A 210 9.00 -1.51 12.53
C ASN A 210 8.61 -2.33 11.29
N SER A 211 9.52 -2.55 10.37
CA SER A 211 9.30 -3.26 9.11
C SER A 211 10.61 -3.71 8.49
N VAL A 212 10.55 -4.58 7.49
CA VAL A 212 11.72 -4.96 6.69
C VAL A 212 11.66 -4.24 5.35
N LEU A 213 12.45 -3.19 5.23
CA LEU A 213 12.51 -2.36 4.02
C LEU A 213 13.52 -2.95 3.04
N VAL A 214 13.05 -3.29 1.86
CA VAL A 214 13.86 -3.85 0.78
C VAL A 214 14.51 -2.71 0.00
N PRO A 215 15.86 -2.73 -0.15
CA PRO A 215 16.57 -1.79 -1.00
C PRO A 215 16.12 -1.89 -2.47
N TYR A 216 16.29 -0.83 -3.21
CA TYR A 216 15.83 -0.70 -4.60
C TYR A 216 16.81 0.11 -5.44
N ASP A 217 16.65 0.05 -6.75
CA ASP A 217 17.19 1.04 -7.69
C ASP A 217 16.03 1.83 -8.30
N LEU A 218 16.21 3.11 -8.58
CA LEU A 218 15.25 3.87 -9.39
C LEU A 218 15.48 3.55 -10.85
N VAL A 219 14.40 3.19 -11.54
CA VAL A 219 14.41 2.87 -12.97
C VAL A 219 13.27 3.61 -13.67
N PRO A 220 13.41 3.95 -14.96
CA PRO A 220 12.30 4.52 -15.72
C PRO A 220 11.06 3.64 -15.64
N VAL A 221 9.88 4.26 -15.55
CA VAL A 221 8.61 3.52 -15.58
C VAL A 221 8.49 2.81 -16.92
N ALA A 222 8.32 1.49 -16.86
CA ALA A 222 8.17 0.64 -18.04
C ALA A 222 6.73 0.13 -18.17
N GLY A 223 6.30 -0.11 -19.43
CA GLY A 223 4.97 -0.63 -19.71
C GLY A 223 3.89 0.46 -19.80
N ARG A 224 2.62 0.03 -19.79
CA ARG A 224 1.47 0.92 -19.93
C ARG A 224 1.03 1.48 -18.57
N TYR A 225 1.82 2.39 -18.01
CA TYR A 225 1.35 3.19 -16.88
C TYR A 225 0.87 4.56 -17.40
N PRO A 226 -0.32 5.05 -17.00
CA PRO A 226 -0.86 6.30 -17.51
C PRO A 226 0.09 7.47 -17.25
N GLU A 227 0.33 8.30 -18.27
CA GLU A 227 1.08 9.57 -18.20
C GLU A 227 2.37 9.51 -17.37
N SER A 228 3.17 8.47 -17.63
CA SER A 228 4.40 8.19 -16.88
C SER A 228 5.67 8.66 -17.59
N GLU A 229 5.56 9.50 -18.61
CA GLU A 229 6.71 10.00 -19.35
C GLU A 229 7.68 10.74 -18.42
N GLY A 230 8.96 10.33 -18.45
CA GLY A 230 9.99 10.89 -17.58
C GLY A 230 9.93 10.45 -16.11
N ALA A 231 8.91 9.69 -15.70
CA ALA A 231 8.80 9.20 -14.33
C ALA A 231 9.69 7.99 -14.06
N GLN A 232 10.08 7.84 -12.80
CA GLN A 232 10.80 6.67 -12.28
C GLN A 232 9.97 5.97 -11.22
N TRP A 233 10.28 4.69 -11.01
CA TRP A 233 9.79 3.89 -9.90
C TRP A 233 10.89 2.97 -9.35
N ALA A 234 10.65 2.36 -8.20
CA ALA A 234 11.62 1.52 -7.54
C ALA A 234 11.61 0.09 -8.09
N GLU A 235 12.76 -0.43 -8.52
CA GLU A 235 12.95 -1.86 -8.76
C GLU A 235 13.56 -2.50 -7.52
N PRO A 236 12.81 -3.32 -6.75
CA PRO A 236 13.27 -3.89 -5.50
C PRO A 236 14.36 -4.94 -5.70
N LYS A 237 15.31 -4.99 -4.78
CA LYS A 237 16.36 -6.02 -4.76
C LYS A 237 15.79 -7.36 -4.29
N VAL A 238 15.35 -8.19 -5.22
CA VAL A 238 14.69 -9.49 -4.96
C VAL A 238 15.50 -10.38 -4.01
N ALA A 239 16.82 -10.44 -4.14
CA ALA A 239 17.68 -11.23 -3.25
C ALA A 239 17.58 -10.76 -1.78
N ARG A 240 17.47 -9.45 -1.54
CA ARG A 240 17.29 -8.90 -0.19
C ARG A 240 15.90 -9.21 0.38
N ALA A 241 14.88 -9.23 -0.47
CA ALA A 241 13.55 -9.69 -0.06
C ALA A 241 13.57 -11.18 0.29
N ALA A 242 14.29 -12.01 -0.47
CA ALA A 242 14.47 -13.42 -0.16
C ALA A 242 15.20 -13.67 1.17
N ASP A 243 16.25 -12.89 1.45
CA ASP A 243 16.95 -12.94 2.75
C ASP A 243 16.01 -12.58 3.92
N ALA A 244 15.17 -11.54 3.71
CA ALA A 244 14.18 -11.11 4.68
C ALA A 244 13.11 -12.20 4.93
N MET A 245 12.61 -12.85 3.87
CA MET A 245 11.66 -13.95 4.00
C MET A 245 12.25 -15.11 4.81
N ARG A 246 13.48 -15.54 4.51
CA ARG A 246 14.17 -16.59 5.29
C ARG A 246 14.28 -16.19 6.74
N ARG A 247 14.78 -14.99 7.02
CA ARG A 247 14.98 -14.53 8.41
C ARG A 247 13.70 -14.55 9.22
N LEU A 248 12.60 -14.07 8.65
CA LEU A 248 11.31 -14.03 9.36
C LEU A 248 10.72 -15.43 9.57
N ALA A 249 10.97 -16.39 8.66
CA ALA A 249 10.52 -17.78 8.80
C ALA A 249 11.38 -18.56 9.81
N ASP A 250 12.68 -18.24 9.91
CA ASP A 250 13.64 -19.00 10.73
C ASP A 250 13.83 -18.40 12.14
N ASP A 251 13.41 -17.14 12.37
CA ASP A 251 13.57 -16.41 13.63
C ASP A 251 12.21 -15.87 14.14
N PRO A 252 11.44 -16.68 14.87
CA PRO A 252 10.13 -16.30 15.41
C PRO A 252 10.20 -15.11 16.39
N GLU A 253 11.31 -14.95 17.13
CA GLU A 253 11.49 -13.84 18.06
C GLU A 253 11.65 -12.53 17.32
N TYR A 254 12.46 -12.52 16.25
CA TYR A 254 12.60 -11.37 15.37
C TYR A 254 11.27 -11.03 14.68
N ALA A 255 10.56 -12.02 14.15
CA ALA A 255 9.26 -11.81 13.52
C ALA A 255 8.26 -11.18 14.50
N ARG A 256 8.19 -11.70 15.74
CA ARG A 256 7.33 -11.14 16.80
C ARG A 256 7.72 -9.71 17.14
N ALA A 257 9.00 -9.44 17.34
CA ALA A 257 9.49 -8.10 17.72
C ALA A 257 9.16 -7.05 16.67
N ILE A 258 9.36 -7.35 15.37
CA ILE A 258 9.00 -6.47 14.24
C ILE A 258 7.48 -6.26 14.18
N GLY A 259 6.68 -7.32 14.35
CA GLY A 259 5.22 -7.22 14.36
C GLY A 259 4.68 -6.35 15.49
N GLU A 260 5.22 -6.49 16.71
CA GLU A 260 4.86 -5.65 17.85
C GLU A 260 5.22 -4.18 17.64
N ALA A 261 6.41 -3.92 17.09
CA ALA A 261 6.84 -2.57 16.72
C ALA A 261 5.93 -1.98 15.63
N ALA A 262 5.58 -2.75 14.60
CA ALA A 262 4.66 -2.38 13.55
C ALA A 262 3.30 -1.94 14.11
N ARG A 263 2.69 -2.78 14.95
CA ARG A 263 1.39 -2.51 15.58
C ARG A 263 1.40 -1.25 16.42
N ARG A 264 2.43 -1.08 17.25
CA ARG A 264 2.56 0.10 18.12
C ARG A 264 2.67 1.38 17.30
N ASP A 265 3.57 1.39 16.32
CA ASP A 265 3.90 2.60 15.57
C ASP A 265 2.75 3.02 14.64
N VAL A 266 2.11 2.06 13.95
CA VAL A 266 0.94 2.34 13.12
C VAL A 266 -0.24 2.78 13.98
N GLY A 267 -0.46 2.15 15.13
CA GLY A 267 -1.50 2.56 16.08
C GLY A 267 -1.34 4.01 16.57
N LEU A 268 -0.11 4.51 16.66
CA LEU A 268 0.16 5.91 17.01
C LEU A 268 0.08 6.87 15.81
N LYS A 269 0.67 6.48 14.66
CA LYS A 269 0.78 7.36 13.48
C LYS A 269 -0.53 7.46 12.70
N LEU A 270 -1.27 6.36 12.58
CA LEU A 270 -2.46 6.24 11.74
C LEU A 270 -3.75 6.09 12.56
N ALA A 271 -3.74 6.54 13.82
CA ALA A 271 -4.95 6.64 14.62
C ALA A 271 -5.97 7.59 13.95
N PRO A 272 -7.29 7.30 14.00
CA PRO A 272 -8.32 8.17 13.43
C PRO A 272 -8.24 9.61 13.94
N ASP A 273 -7.89 9.79 15.21
CA ASP A 273 -7.75 11.11 15.83
C ASP A 273 -6.67 11.96 15.14
N ARG A 274 -5.63 11.35 14.59
CA ARG A 274 -4.60 12.08 13.84
C ARG A 274 -5.13 12.68 12.55
N ALA A 275 -5.93 11.93 11.79
CA ALA A 275 -6.59 12.44 10.61
C ALA A 275 -7.61 13.52 10.97
N ALA A 276 -8.43 13.28 12.00
CA ALA A 276 -9.40 14.24 12.50
C ALA A 276 -8.72 15.54 12.96
N GLN A 277 -7.65 15.47 13.74
CA GLN A 277 -6.89 16.64 14.20
C GLN A 277 -6.32 17.45 13.04
N ALA A 278 -5.75 16.78 12.01
CA ALA A 278 -5.23 17.47 10.84
C ALA A 278 -6.34 18.28 10.13
N ILE A 279 -7.50 17.67 9.92
CA ILE A 279 -8.65 18.31 9.27
C ILE A 279 -9.20 19.46 10.13
N LEU A 280 -9.43 19.23 11.43
CA LEU A 280 -9.97 20.24 12.36
C LEU A 280 -9.03 21.44 12.50
N PHE A 281 -7.72 21.21 12.63
CA PHE A 281 -6.73 22.28 12.70
C PHE A 281 -6.78 23.17 11.45
N ARG A 282 -6.91 22.56 10.28
CA ARG A 282 -7.01 23.32 9.02
C ARG A 282 -8.32 24.10 8.93
N THR A 283 -9.44 23.47 9.30
CA THR A 283 -10.76 24.13 9.29
C THR A 283 -10.79 25.35 10.21
N ALA A 284 -10.24 25.24 11.42
CA ALA A 284 -10.13 26.36 12.35
C ALA A 284 -9.31 27.52 11.79
N ASN A 285 -8.18 27.23 11.15
CA ASN A 285 -7.34 28.25 10.50
C ASN A 285 -8.02 28.94 9.31
N VAL A 286 -8.84 28.23 8.56
CA VAL A 286 -9.63 28.81 7.48
C VAL A 286 -10.70 29.76 8.01
N LEU A 287 -11.43 29.35 9.07
CA LEU A 287 -12.45 30.18 9.70
C LEU A 287 -11.87 31.42 10.40
N ALA A 288 -10.66 31.35 10.90
CA ALA A 288 -9.97 32.49 11.53
C ALA A 288 -9.41 33.50 10.51
N ALA A 289 -9.25 33.11 9.25
CA ALA A 289 -8.72 33.94 8.16
C ALA A 289 -9.80 34.51 7.26
N SER A 290 -11.07 34.13 7.45
CA SER A 290 -12.27 34.69 6.78
C SER A 290 -12.94 35.73 7.64
#